data_bedb9402668b4cb494ef65b8fb803e0c
#
_entry.id   bedb9402668b4cb494ef65b8fb803e0c
#
_cell.length_a   1.000
_cell.length_b   1.000
_cell.length_c   1.000
_cell.angle_alpha   90.00
_cell.angle_beta   90.00
_cell.angle_gamma   90.00
#
_symmetry.space_group_name_H-M   'P 1'
#
loop_
_entity.id
_entity.type
_entity.pdbx_description
1 polymer ?
#
loop_
_entity_poly.entity_id
_entity_poly.type
_entity_poly.pdbx_seq_one_letter_code
_entity_poly.pdbx_strand_id
1 'polypeptide(L)'
;MFTPIRLLQFFNLSRQVSVLFYAFLLPFLNFSIGEIGSFELLQILAYSLSFFWISGLVQGLMHIYPSLLIQSKQKMLTAAIFLFSLLTIFFVVFVGLSIYFNLPVFQTFSTIPFVWIFLLFLLFNTPAQLLEYSLFLEEKYQWLKISCLVSYPLQIVLFSIPLFWFNNISLGIMGLTFWAFLRFFVLTFHSFSLSFHFDKKIIYLWISYSLPLIFSALVGGLASVINASLVQYYYHGSTAIFAIYRYGARELPFVNGLFEGLGLGIIPSLIKNRKDGLFQLRKNTLHLLHLVFPVTIILMSFVNSWFPILFSDQFMDSIPIFKIFIFLVICRTIPTNTVINALGHSRILAIIGILELAIHLIASYLCLHWFGLIGLAYATIFAYSFEKLAGLIYLWWKKGIIITQLIPFNWWLFYSILLIVSYFING
;
A
#
# COMPACT_ATOMS: atom_id res chain seq x y z
N MET A 1 25.51 -10.17 7.72
CA MET A 1 24.35 -11.08 7.69
C MET A 1 23.07 -10.27 7.79
N PHE A 2 22.11 -10.47 6.89
CA PHE A 2 20.80 -9.84 7.01
C PHE A 2 20.04 -10.49 8.17
N THR A 3 19.54 -9.68 9.11
CA THR A 3 18.61 -10.18 10.12
C THR A 3 17.29 -10.59 9.43
N PRO A 4 16.49 -11.52 10.01
CA PRO A 4 15.20 -11.92 9.44
C PRO A 4 14.29 -10.74 9.13
N ILE A 5 14.27 -9.72 10.01
CA ILE A 5 13.50 -8.48 9.84
C ILE A 5 13.96 -7.71 8.59
N ARG A 6 15.27 -7.58 8.38
CA ARG A 6 15.80 -6.88 7.20
C ARG A 6 15.47 -7.61 5.90
N LEU A 7 15.39 -8.94 5.93
CA LEU A 7 14.94 -9.74 4.77
C LEU A 7 13.49 -9.50 4.41
N LEU A 8 12.61 -9.41 5.40
CA LEU A 8 11.20 -9.09 5.17
C LEU A 8 11.01 -7.63 4.66
N GLN A 9 11.81 -6.71 5.18
CA GLN A 9 11.87 -5.34 4.67
C GLN A 9 12.34 -5.29 3.22
N PHE A 10 13.39 -6.05 2.88
CA PHE A 10 13.90 -6.18 1.52
C PHE A 10 12.86 -6.77 0.56
N PHE A 11 12.12 -7.80 1.00
CA PHE A 11 10.99 -8.37 0.25
C PHE A 11 9.92 -7.31 -0.07
N ASN A 12 9.44 -6.59 0.96
CA ASN A 12 8.42 -5.56 0.77
C ASN A 12 8.91 -4.42 -0.13
N LEU A 13 10.16 -4.01 0.02
CA LEU A 13 10.77 -2.98 -0.82
C LEU A 13 10.87 -3.44 -2.28
N SER A 14 11.34 -4.66 -2.54
CA SER A 14 11.46 -5.21 -3.89
C SER A 14 10.09 -5.26 -4.60
N ARG A 15 9.05 -5.65 -3.87
CA ARG A 15 7.67 -5.64 -4.38
C ARG A 15 7.19 -4.23 -4.74
N GLN A 16 7.43 -3.24 -3.87
CA GLN A 16 7.05 -1.85 -4.13
C GLN A 16 7.81 -1.26 -5.32
N VAL A 17 9.12 -1.53 -5.41
CA VAL A 17 9.96 -1.08 -6.54
C VAL A 17 9.44 -1.64 -7.86
N SER A 18 9.01 -2.91 -7.91
CA SER A 18 8.46 -3.48 -9.13
C SER A 18 7.18 -2.76 -9.59
N VAL A 19 6.28 -2.46 -8.67
CA VAL A 19 5.04 -1.72 -9.00
C VAL A 19 5.34 -0.30 -9.46
N LEU A 20 6.28 0.39 -8.81
CA LEU A 20 6.71 1.72 -9.22
C LEU A 20 7.38 1.69 -10.61
N PHE A 21 8.16 0.65 -10.90
CA PHE A 21 8.81 0.51 -12.19
C PHE A 21 7.81 0.49 -13.35
N TYR A 22 6.67 -0.20 -13.20
CA TYR A 22 5.62 -0.19 -14.23
C TYR A 22 5.06 1.21 -14.48
N ALA A 23 4.93 1.98 -13.42
CA ALA A 23 4.46 3.35 -13.51
C ALA A 23 5.42 4.32 -14.20
N PHE A 24 6.72 4.04 -14.18
CA PHE A 24 7.71 4.80 -14.95
C PHE A 24 7.83 4.28 -16.38
N LEU A 25 7.73 2.95 -16.56
CA LEU A 25 7.95 2.31 -17.85
C LEU A 25 6.87 2.67 -18.87
N LEU A 26 5.59 2.66 -18.48
CA LEU A 26 4.50 2.91 -19.41
C LEU A 26 4.53 4.31 -20.04
N PRO A 27 4.71 5.41 -19.29
CA PRO A 27 4.91 6.73 -19.86
C PRO A 27 6.19 6.83 -20.71
N PHE A 28 7.27 6.19 -20.27
CA PHE A 28 8.55 6.17 -21.00
C PHE A 28 8.42 5.55 -22.40
N LEU A 29 7.58 4.53 -22.54
CA LEU A 29 7.27 3.87 -23.82
C LEU A 29 6.18 4.60 -24.62
N ASN A 30 5.76 5.80 -24.20
CA ASN A 30 4.77 6.63 -24.87
C ASN A 30 3.41 5.98 -25.09
N PHE A 31 2.97 5.11 -24.17
CA PHE A 31 1.58 4.66 -24.14
C PHE A 31 0.64 5.86 -23.90
N SER A 32 -0.57 5.78 -24.45
CA SER A 32 -1.56 6.83 -24.25
C SER A 32 -1.98 6.94 -22.77
N ILE A 33 -2.34 8.15 -22.33
CA ILE A 33 -2.82 8.39 -20.96
C ILE A 33 -4.00 7.47 -20.62
N GLY A 34 -4.89 7.20 -21.60
CA GLY A 34 -6.04 6.32 -21.42
C GLY A 34 -5.66 4.86 -21.18
N GLU A 35 -4.66 4.32 -21.90
CA GLU A 35 -4.14 2.96 -21.69
C GLU A 35 -3.46 2.84 -20.32
N ILE A 36 -2.64 3.82 -19.96
CA ILE A 36 -1.99 3.89 -18.65
C ILE A 36 -3.04 3.95 -17.55
N GLY A 37 -4.07 4.80 -17.71
CA GLY A 37 -5.19 4.91 -16.78
C GLY A 37 -5.97 3.62 -16.63
N SER A 38 -6.19 2.90 -17.71
CA SER A 38 -6.83 1.59 -17.72
C SER A 38 -6.04 0.57 -16.91
N PHE A 39 -4.71 0.54 -17.05
CA PHE A 39 -3.84 -0.33 -16.27
C PHE A 39 -3.83 0.04 -14.77
N GLU A 40 -3.74 1.33 -14.45
CA GLU A 40 -3.80 1.82 -13.06
C GLU A 40 -5.16 1.55 -12.40
N LEU A 41 -6.27 1.65 -13.15
CA LEU A 41 -7.60 1.28 -12.66
C LEU A 41 -7.67 -0.20 -12.28
N LEU A 42 -7.12 -1.10 -13.10
CA LEU A 42 -7.08 -2.52 -12.77
C LEU A 42 -6.21 -2.79 -11.54
N GLN A 43 -5.11 -2.05 -11.35
CA GLN A 43 -4.32 -2.15 -10.12
C GLN A 43 -5.11 -1.72 -8.88
N ILE A 44 -5.89 -0.62 -8.97
CA ILE A 44 -6.76 -0.20 -7.86
C ILE A 44 -7.88 -1.22 -7.62
N LEU A 45 -8.46 -1.79 -8.66
CA LEU A 45 -9.44 -2.86 -8.53
C LEU A 45 -8.84 -4.06 -7.79
N ALA A 46 -7.65 -4.52 -8.21
CA ALA A 46 -6.94 -5.60 -7.54
C ALA A 46 -6.67 -5.29 -6.08
N TYR A 47 -6.19 -4.09 -5.80
CA TYR A 47 -5.93 -3.62 -4.44
C TYR A 47 -7.23 -3.59 -3.62
N SER A 48 -8.28 -2.95 -4.11
CA SER A 48 -9.55 -2.79 -3.40
C SER A 48 -10.21 -4.12 -3.00
N LEU A 49 -10.04 -5.15 -3.83
CA LEU A 49 -10.61 -6.47 -3.59
C LEU A 49 -9.78 -7.35 -2.65
N SER A 50 -8.49 -7.05 -2.47
CA SER A 50 -7.58 -8.00 -1.85
C SER A 50 -6.84 -7.47 -0.62
N PHE A 51 -6.54 -6.17 -0.55
CA PHE A 51 -5.62 -5.61 0.46
C PHE A 51 -6.03 -5.92 1.90
N PHE A 52 -7.32 -5.83 2.22
CA PHE A 52 -7.81 -5.94 3.59
C PHE A 52 -7.73 -7.37 4.11
N TRP A 53 -8.19 -8.36 3.35
CA TRP A 53 -8.17 -9.75 3.80
C TRP A 53 -6.77 -10.37 3.68
N ILE A 54 -5.99 -10.03 2.64
CA ILE A 54 -4.59 -10.47 2.53
C ILE A 54 -3.79 -9.95 3.71
N SER A 55 -3.83 -8.64 3.97
CA SER A 55 -3.09 -8.03 5.08
C SER A 55 -3.46 -8.63 6.42
N GLY A 56 -4.76 -8.75 6.71
CA GLY A 56 -5.24 -9.30 7.98
C GLY A 56 -4.91 -10.78 8.16
N LEU A 57 -5.09 -11.60 7.12
CA LEU A 57 -4.78 -13.04 7.18
C LEU A 57 -3.27 -13.30 7.30
N VAL A 58 -2.42 -12.53 6.57
CA VAL A 58 -0.96 -12.66 6.68
C VAL A 58 -0.49 -12.25 8.07
N GLN A 59 -0.98 -11.14 8.64
CA GLN A 59 -0.61 -10.72 9.99
C GLN A 59 -1.03 -11.78 11.03
N GLY A 60 -2.25 -12.33 10.91
CA GLY A 60 -2.71 -13.41 11.76
C GLY A 60 -1.86 -14.68 11.63
N LEU A 61 -1.48 -15.04 10.40
CA LEU A 61 -0.59 -16.15 10.12
C LEU A 61 0.78 -15.97 10.80
N MET A 62 1.39 -14.79 10.64
CA MET A 62 2.66 -14.44 11.26
C MET A 62 2.62 -14.51 12.79
N HIS A 63 1.49 -14.20 13.40
CA HIS A 63 1.33 -14.23 14.86
C HIS A 63 1.16 -15.64 15.40
N ILE A 64 0.32 -16.46 14.76
CA ILE A 64 -0.06 -17.78 15.29
C ILE A 64 0.97 -18.86 14.93
N TYR A 65 1.53 -18.81 13.72
CA TYR A 65 2.42 -19.85 13.21
C TYR A 65 3.62 -20.20 14.14
N PRO A 66 4.34 -19.24 14.75
CA PRO A 66 5.47 -19.55 15.63
C PRO A 66 5.09 -20.38 16.85
N SER A 67 3.87 -20.24 17.37
CA SER A 67 3.39 -20.94 18.57
C SER A 67 2.91 -22.36 18.32
N LEU A 68 2.82 -22.79 17.05
CA LEU A 68 2.31 -24.10 16.68
C LEU A 68 3.38 -25.21 16.76
N LEU A 69 2.95 -26.43 17.01
CA LEU A 69 3.77 -27.64 16.86
C LEU A 69 4.12 -27.89 15.38
N ILE A 70 5.23 -28.56 15.11
CA ILE A 70 5.76 -28.77 13.74
C ILE A 70 4.71 -29.35 12.78
N GLN A 71 3.99 -30.39 13.19
CA GLN A 71 2.93 -31.01 12.37
C GLN A 71 1.76 -30.04 12.10
N SER A 72 1.44 -29.19 13.07
CA SER A 72 0.40 -28.16 12.97
C SER A 72 0.82 -27.01 12.07
N LYS A 73 2.10 -26.66 12.04
CA LYS A 73 2.68 -25.63 11.15
C LYS A 73 2.47 -25.98 9.67
N GLN A 74 2.74 -27.22 9.29
CA GLN A 74 2.55 -27.69 7.92
C GLN A 74 1.07 -27.63 7.50
N LYS A 75 0.17 -28.15 8.37
CA LYS A 75 -1.29 -28.08 8.14
C LYS A 75 -1.78 -26.65 7.99
N MET A 76 -1.24 -25.72 8.76
CA MET A 76 -1.61 -24.31 8.70
C MET A 76 -1.19 -23.65 7.39
N LEU A 77 0.02 -23.91 6.88
CA LEU A 77 0.47 -23.37 5.58
C LEU A 77 -0.40 -23.92 4.43
N THR A 78 -0.70 -25.22 4.42
CA THR A 78 -1.60 -25.81 3.43
C THR A 78 -2.99 -25.16 3.49
N ALA A 79 -3.54 -24.98 4.69
CA ALA A 79 -4.82 -24.30 4.88
C ALA A 79 -4.79 -22.84 4.43
N ALA A 80 -3.67 -22.14 4.65
CA ALA A 80 -3.49 -20.76 4.20
C ALA A 80 -3.51 -20.68 2.67
N ILE A 81 -2.78 -21.53 1.97
CA ILE A 81 -2.75 -21.57 0.50
C ILE A 81 -4.15 -21.88 -0.06
N PHE A 82 -4.84 -22.86 0.53
CA PHE A 82 -6.20 -23.21 0.12
C PHE A 82 -7.17 -22.03 0.33
N LEU A 83 -7.16 -21.40 1.51
CA LEU A 83 -8.04 -20.26 1.81
C LEU A 83 -7.77 -19.07 0.90
N PHE A 84 -6.49 -18.72 0.65
CA PHE A 84 -6.11 -17.66 -0.27
C PHE A 84 -6.56 -17.95 -1.69
N SER A 85 -6.38 -19.19 -2.16
CA SER A 85 -6.84 -19.60 -3.49
C SER A 85 -8.36 -19.52 -3.60
N LEU A 86 -9.10 -20.02 -2.59
CA LEU A 86 -10.56 -19.97 -2.54
C LEU A 86 -11.10 -18.55 -2.56
N LEU A 87 -10.57 -17.67 -1.70
CA LEU A 87 -10.98 -16.27 -1.66
C LEU A 87 -10.64 -15.56 -2.97
N THR A 88 -9.49 -15.83 -3.56
CA THR A 88 -9.09 -15.23 -4.85
C THR A 88 -10.04 -15.68 -5.96
N ILE A 89 -10.36 -16.97 -6.05
CA ILE A 89 -11.34 -17.50 -7.02
C ILE A 89 -12.69 -16.81 -6.81
N PHE A 90 -13.16 -16.72 -5.58
CA PHE A 90 -14.43 -16.06 -5.27
C PHE A 90 -14.45 -14.60 -5.76
N PHE A 91 -13.42 -13.82 -5.45
CA PHE A 91 -13.34 -12.42 -5.87
C PHE A 91 -13.17 -12.26 -7.39
N VAL A 92 -12.34 -13.08 -8.03
CA VAL A 92 -12.13 -13.04 -9.48
C VAL A 92 -13.41 -13.41 -10.22
N VAL A 93 -14.11 -14.45 -9.77
CA VAL A 93 -15.40 -14.86 -10.35
C VAL A 93 -16.47 -13.79 -10.12
N PHE A 94 -16.55 -13.24 -8.89
CA PHE A 94 -17.48 -12.14 -8.58
C PHE A 94 -17.27 -10.94 -9.50
N VAL A 95 -16.02 -10.48 -9.67
CA VAL A 95 -15.69 -9.36 -10.56
C VAL A 95 -15.95 -9.73 -12.02
N GLY A 96 -15.53 -10.92 -12.45
CA GLY A 96 -15.74 -11.38 -13.82
C GLY A 96 -17.23 -11.42 -14.19
N LEU A 97 -18.09 -11.96 -13.31
CA LEU A 97 -19.53 -11.95 -13.50
C LEU A 97 -20.11 -10.52 -13.48
N SER A 98 -19.63 -9.66 -12.56
CA SER A 98 -20.06 -8.27 -12.47
C SER A 98 -19.74 -7.49 -13.76
N ILE A 99 -18.58 -7.73 -14.37
CA ILE A 99 -18.18 -7.14 -15.65
C ILE A 99 -19.03 -7.74 -16.79
N TYR A 100 -19.20 -9.06 -16.80
CA TYR A 100 -19.98 -9.75 -17.84
C TYR A 100 -21.44 -9.27 -17.90
N PHE A 101 -22.06 -9.09 -16.72
CA PHE A 101 -23.43 -8.56 -16.61
C PHE A 101 -23.52 -7.03 -16.67
N ASN A 102 -22.41 -6.33 -16.93
CA ASN A 102 -22.33 -4.86 -17.00
C ASN A 102 -22.96 -4.15 -15.81
N LEU A 103 -22.67 -4.63 -14.59
CA LEU A 103 -23.18 -3.95 -13.38
C LEU A 103 -22.65 -2.51 -13.32
N PRO A 104 -23.47 -1.54 -12.90
CA PRO A 104 -23.15 -0.10 -13.01
C PRO A 104 -21.76 0.27 -12.42
N VAL A 105 -21.38 -0.33 -11.30
CA VAL A 105 -20.09 -0.09 -10.62
C VAL A 105 -18.91 -0.62 -11.43
N PHE A 106 -19.12 -1.64 -12.27
CA PHE A 106 -18.07 -2.32 -13.04
C PHE A 106 -18.09 -1.96 -14.54
N GLN A 107 -19.00 -1.08 -14.96
CA GLN A 107 -19.18 -0.74 -16.38
C GLN A 107 -17.90 -0.16 -17.02
N THR A 108 -17.13 0.66 -16.31
CA THR A 108 -15.85 1.19 -16.80
C THR A 108 -14.83 0.08 -17.09
N PHE A 109 -14.87 -1.01 -16.30
CA PHE A 109 -13.91 -2.11 -16.47
C PHE A 109 -14.25 -2.97 -17.69
N SER A 110 -15.52 -3.04 -18.11
CA SER A 110 -15.92 -3.79 -19.29
C SER A 110 -15.34 -3.22 -20.60
N THR A 111 -14.97 -1.94 -20.60
CA THR A 111 -14.36 -1.27 -21.77
C THR A 111 -12.84 -1.47 -21.87
N ILE A 112 -12.19 -2.03 -20.84
CA ILE A 112 -10.74 -2.25 -20.81
C ILE A 112 -10.39 -3.53 -21.56
N PRO A 113 -9.62 -3.48 -22.67
CA PRO A 113 -9.39 -4.65 -23.53
C PRO A 113 -8.69 -5.82 -22.82
N PHE A 114 -7.82 -5.53 -21.84
CA PHE A 114 -7.00 -6.54 -21.16
C PHE A 114 -7.51 -6.94 -19.76
N VAL A 115 -8.76 -6.62 -19.44
CA VAL A 115 -9.35 -6.93 -18.12
C VAL A 115 -9.35 -8.41 -17.81
N TRP A 116 -9.68 -9.27 -18.78
CA TRP A 116 -9.75 -10.73 -18.57
C TRP A 116 -8.38 -11.34 -18.30
N ILE A 117 -7.35 -10.88 -19.03
CA ILE A 117 -5.95 -11.32 -18.81
C ILE A 117 -5.49 -10.85 -17.43
N PHE A 118 -5.87 -9.65 -17.01
CA PHE A 118 -5.55 -9.13 -15.70
C PHE A 118 -6.25 -9.91 -14.56
N LEU A 119 -7.51 -10.31 -14.74
CA LEU A 119 -8.21 -11.21 -13.80
C LEU A 119 -7.52 -12.58 -13.69
N LEU A 120 -7.03 -13.11 -14.81
CA LEU A 120 -6.23 -14.35 -14.82
C LEU A 120 -4.89 -14.14 -14.08
N PHE A 121 -4.24 -13.00 -14.27
CA PHE A 121 -3.06 -12.62 -13.50
C PHE A 121 -3.35 -12.62 -11.99
N LEU A 122 -4.44 -11.99 -11.54
CA LEU A 122 -4.82 -11.96 -10.13
C LEU A 122 -5.08 -13.35 -9.56
N LEU A 123 -5.69 -14.22 -10.34
CA LEU A 123 -6.00 -15.59 -9.93
C LEU A 123 -4.75 -16.35 -9.46
N PHE A 124 -3.63 -16.17 -10.13
CA PHE A 124 -2.37 -16.82 -9.78
C PHE A 124 -1.50 -15.96 -8.84
N ASN A 125 -1.45 -14.65 -9.07
CA ASN A 125 -0.56 -13.76 -8.33
C ASN A 125 -0.93 -13.59 -6.85
N THR A 126 -2.23 -13.55 -6.56
CA THR A 126 -2.69 -13.33 -5.17
C THR A 126 -2.29 -14.48 -4.24
N PRO A 127 -2.57 -15.76 -4.52
CA PRO A 127 -2.10 -16.84 -3.67
C PRO A 127 -0.57 -17.04 -3.75
N ALA A 128 0.06 -16.74 -4.91
CA ALA A 128 1.50 -16.84 -5.05
C ALA A 128 2.30 -15.93 -4.10
N GLN A 129 1.69 -14.85 -3.61
CA GLN A 129 2.31 -13.97 -2.60
C GLN A 129 2.62 -14.70 -1.27
N LEU A 130 1.94 -15.81 -1.00
CA LEU A 130 2.24 -16.63 0.19
C LEU A 130 3.59 -17.35 0.10
N LEU A 131 4.21 -17.46 -1.09
CA LEU A 131 5.51 -18.13 -1.24
C LEU A 131 6.58 -17.50 -0.35
N GLU A 132 6.73 -16.19 -0.43
CA GLU A 132 7.75 -15.47 0.35
C GLU A 132 7.44 -15.49 1.85
N TYR A 133 6.16 -15.39 2.22
CA TYR A 133 5.73 -15.50 3.62
C TYR A 133 5.94 -16.91 4.17
N SER A 134 5.68 -17.97 3.39
CA SER A 134 5.94 -19.35 3.80
C SER A 134 7.43 -19.61 4.01
N LEU A 135 8.28 -19.18 3.08
CA LEU A 135 9.72 -19.27 3.20
C LEU A 135 10.26 -18.55 4.45
N PHE A 136 9.67 -17.37 4.78
CA PHE A 136 10.04 -16.65 5.98
C PHE A 136 9.63 -17.41 7.26
N LEU A 137 8.41 -17.92 7.32
CA LEU A 137 7.87 -18.65 8.47
C LEU A 137 8.56 -20.00 8.70
N GLU A 138 9.03 -20.64 7.63
CA GLU A 138 9.84 -21.87 7.69
C GLU A 138 11.32 -21.62 7.96
N GLU A 139 11.70 -20.34 8.20
CA GLU A 139 13.09 -19.92 8.44
C GLU A 139 14.05 -20.21 7.27
N LYS A 140 13.50 -20.41 6.06
CA LYS A 140 14.26 -20.64 4.83
C LYS A 140 14.79 -19.33 4.23
N TYR A 141 15.54 -18.57 5.01
CA TYR A 141 15.98 -17.21 4.67
C TYR A 141 16.83 -17.10 3.41
N GLN A 142 17.63 -18.12 3.08
CA GLN A 142 18.42 -18.14 1.85
C GLN A 142 17.52 -18.22 0.61
N TRP A 143 16.50 -19.09 0.65
CA TRP A 143 15.52 -19.20 -0.44
C TRP A 143 14.66 -17.95 -0.56
N LEU A 144 14.28 -17.33 0.55
CA LEU A 144 13.59 -16.04 0.53
C LEU A 144 14.43 -14.97 -0.14
N LYS A 145 15.73 -14.87 0.17
CA LYS A 145 16.65 -13.93 -0.48
C LYS A 145 16.74 -14.18 -1.97
N ILE A 146 16.92 -15.44 -2.40
CA ILE A 146 16.98 -15.83 -3.81
C ILE A 146 15.64 -15.49 -4.51
N SER A 147 14.52 -15.83 -3.89
CA SER A 147 13.20 -15.48 -4.41
C SER A 147 13.08 -13.97 -4.66
N CYS A 148 13.46 -13.13 -3.70
CA CYS A 148 13.41 -11.67 -3.88
C CYS A 148 14.31 -11.18 -5.00
N LEU A 149 15.54 -11.69 -5.09
CA LEU A 149 16.53 -11.27 -6.08
C LEU A 149 16.20 -11.76 -7.50
N VAL A 150 15.46 -12.84 -7.63
CA VAL A 150 15.10 -13.42 -8.94
C VAL A 150 13.69 -13.01 -9.34
N SER A 151 12.71 -13.15 -8.44
CA SER A 151 11.29 -12.97 -8.78
C SER A 151 10.95 -11.57 -9.26
N TYR A 152 11.41 -10.53 -8.56
CA TYR A 152 11.03 -9.17 -8.91
C TYR A 152 11.73 -8.63 -10.14
N PRO A 153 13.07 -8.82 -10.32
CA PRO A 153 13.71 -8.47 -11.59
C PRO A 153 13.15 -9.25 -12.79
N LEU A 154 12.91 -10.55 -12.63
CA LEU A 154 12.33 -11.35 -13.71
C LEU A 154 10.88 -10.92 -14.04
N GLN A 155 10.10 -10.56 -13.04
CA GLN A 155 8.75 -9.99 -13.23
C GLN A 155 8.82 -8.68 -14.03
N ILE A 156 9.77 -7.81 -13.73
CA ILE A 156 10.00 -6.57 -14.49
C ILE A 156 10.39 -6.90 -15.93
N VAL A 157 11.31 -7.82 -16.15
CA VAL A 157 11.78 -8.23 -17.49
C VAL A 157 10.65 -8.81 -18.32
N LEU A 158 9.86 -9.73 -17.74
CA LEU A 158 8.75 -10.39 -18.44
C LEU A 158 7.59 -9.43 -18.77
N PHE A 159 7.43 -8.37 -17.98
CA PHE A 159 6.51 -7.29 -18.33
C PHE A 159 7.08 -6.40 -19.42
N SER A 160 8.34 -5.99 -19.30
CA SER A 160 8.96 -4.97 -20.15
C SER A 160 9.27 -5.44 -21.56
N ILE A 161 9.78 -6.66 -21.73
CA ILE A 161 10.18 -7.18 -23.06
C ILE A 161 9.02 -7.14 -24.08
N PRO A 162 7.82 -7.65 -23.77
CA PRO A 162 6.70 -7.57 -24.68
C PRO A 162 6.26 -6.13 -25.00
N LEU A 163 6.37 -5.23 -24.04
CA LEU A 163 6.06 -3.81 -24.23
C LEU A 163 7.03 -3.16 -25.22
N PHE A 164 8.34 -3.41 -25.08
CA PHE A 164 9.36 -2.85 -25.98
C PHE A 164 9.23 -3.38 -27.43
N TRP A 165 8.91 -4.66 -27.60
CA TRP A 165 8.90 -5.27 -28.93
C TRP A 165 7.58 -5.11 -29.66
N PHE A 166 6.46 -5.16 -28.94
CA PHE A 166 5.12 -5.21 -29.56
C PHE A 166 4.25 -4.00 -29.23
N ASN A 167 4.73 -3.10 -28.37
CA ASN A 167 3.99 -1.92 -27.90
C ASN A 167 2.55 -2.26 -27.44
N ASN A 168 2.39 -3.34 -26.67
CA ASN A 168 1.08 -3.87 -26.28
C ASN A 168 1.04 -4.25 -24.80
N ILE A 169 0.21 -3.54 -24.02
CA ILE A 169 0.05 -3.77 -22.56
C ILE A 169 -0.49 -5.17 -22.27
N SER A 170 -1.39 -5.70 -23.13
CA SER A 170 -1.95 -7.05 -22.94
C SER A 170 -0.85 -8.12 -22.89
N LEU A 171 0.14 -8.02 -23.79
CA LEU A 171 1.28 -8.95 -23.82
C LEU A 171 2.17 -8.79 -22.60
N GLY A 172 2.37 -7.57 -22.09
CA GLY A 172 3.06 -7.32 -20.84
C GLY A 172 2.36 -8.00 -19.66
N ILE A 173 1.03 -7.87 -19.57
CA ILE A 173 0.22 -8.53 -18.55
C ILE A 173 0.26 -10.06 -18.71
N MET A 174 0.31 -10.59 -19.93
CA MET A 174 0.51 -12.02 -20.17
C MET A 174 1.85 -12.49 -19.60
N GLY A 175 2.93 -11.72 -19.76
CA GLY A 175 4.22 -11.99 -19.15
C GLY A 175 4.15 -12.04 -17.61
N LEU A 176 3.44 -11.09 -17.00
CA LEU A 176 3.15 -11.11 -15.56
C LEU A 176 2.33 -12.34 -15.14
N THR A 177 1.33 -12.70 -15.95
CA THR A 177 0.46 -13.86 -15.68
C THR A 177 1.25 -15.15 -15.73
N PHE A 178 2.10 -15.32 -16.74
CA PHE A 178 2.98 -16.47 -16.85
C PHE A 178 3.91 -16.61 -15.63
N TRP A 179 4.52 -15.50 -15.20
CA TRP A 179 5.36 -15.51 -14.01
C TRP A 179 4.58 -15.82 -12.72
N ALA A 180 3.40 -15.22 -12.56
CA ALA A 180 2.51 -15.48 -11.43
C ALA A 180 2.11 -16.96 -11.36
N PHE A 181 1.80 -17.56 -12.53
CA PHE A 181 1.51 -19.00 -12.65
C PHE A 181 2.69 -19.86 -12.20
N LEU A 182 3.91 -19.55 -12.64
CA LEU A 182 5.12 -20.29 -12.23
C LEU A 182 5.33 -20.18 -10.70
N ARG A 183 5.20 -19.00 -10.12
CA ARG A 183 5.32 -18.80 -8.67
C ARG A 183 4.24 -19.58 -7.90
N PHE A 184 3.00 -19.56 -8.39
CA PHE A 184 1.90 -20.34 -7.83
C PHE A 184 2.16 -21.84 -7.91
N PHE A 185 2.70 -22.31 -9.03
CA PHE A 185 3.09 -23.71 -9.21
C PHE A 185 4.20 -24.11 -8.22
N VAL A 186 5.24 -23.29 -8.05
CA VAL A 186 6.31 -23.53 -7.07
C VAL A 186 5.73 -23.58 -5.64
N LEU A 187 4.80 -22.65 -5.29
CA LEU A 187 4.15 -22.66 -4.00
C LEU A 187 3.33 -23.94 -3.76
N THR A 188 2.52 -24.37 -4.73
CA THR A 188 1.70 -25.58 -4.63
C THR A 188 2.57 -26.82 -4.56
N PHE A 189 3.60 -26.92 -5.39
CA PHE A 189 4.55 -28.05 -5.37
C PHE A 189 5.28 -28.14 -4.03
N HIS A 190 5.74 -27.02 -3.49
CA HIS A 190 6.32 -26.95 -2.16
C HIS A 190 5.34 -27.42 -1.07
N SER A 191 4.06 -27.14 -1.24
CA SER A 191 3.00 -27.49 -0.28
C SER A 191 2.49 -28.92 -0.43
N PHE A 192 2.60 -29.53 -1.62
CA PHE A 192 2.23 -30.94 -1.83
C PHE A 192 3.08 -31.93 -1.00
N SER A 193 4.27 -31.52 -0.57
CA SER A 193 5.06 -32.25 0.43
C SER A 193 4.47 -32.16 1.85
N LEU A 194 3.48 -31.28 2.06
CA LEU A 194 2.78 -31.02 3.31
C LEU A 194 1.47 -31.81 3.31
N SER A 195 1.07 -32.37 4.44
CA SER A 195 -0.12 -33.21 4.54
C SER A 195 -1.43 -32.45 4.26
N PHE A 196 -2.32 -33.00 3.43
CA PHE A 196 -3.67 -32.45 3.11
C PHE A 196 -4.69 -32.54 4.25
N HIS A 197 -4.27 -32.62 5.51
CA HIS A 197 -5.19 -32.69 6.62
C HIS A 197 -5.44 -31.31 7.22
N PHE A 198 -6.68 -30.83 7.05
CA PHE A 198 -7.13 -29.57 7.64
C PHE A 198 -7.51 -29.75 9.12
N ASP A 199 -6.84 -29.01 9.99
CA ASP A 199 -7.23 -28.94 11.40
C ASP A 199 -8.19 -27.74 11.59
N LYS A 200 -9.49 -28.05 11.73
CA LYS A 200 -10.55 -27.07 11.91
C LYS A 200 -10.31 -26.14 13.10
N LYS A 201 -9.69 -26.63 14.19
CA LYS A 201 -9.41 -25.80 15.37
C LYS A 201 -8.36 -24.74 15.08
N ILE A 202 -7.29 -25.11 14.36
CA ILE A 202 -6.22 -24.18 14.00
C ILE A 202 -6.75 -23.13 13.03
N ILE A 203 -7.54 -23.54 12.02
CA ILE A 203 -8.15 -22.62 11.06
C ILE A 203 -9.08 -21.63 11.77
N TYR A 204 -9.93 -22.12 12.66
CA TYR A 204 -10.83 -21.26 13.43
C TYR A 204 -10.06 -20.26 14.31
N LEU A 205 -9.02 -20.71 15.01
CA LEU A 205 -8.14 -19.83 15.79
C LEU A 205 -7.51 -18.73 14.92
N TRP A 206 -6.97 -19.11 13.77
CA TRP A 206 -6.36 -18.19 12.84
C TRP A 206 -7.35 -17.15 12.29
N ILE A 207 -8.51 -17.60 11.80
CA ILE A 207 -9.55 -16.69 11.28
C ILE A 207 -10.05 -15.76 12.37
N SER A 208 -10.34 -16.27 13.57
CA SER A 208 -10.82 -15.47 14.70
C SER A 208 -9.83 -14.37 15.09
N TYR A 209 -8.53 -14.68 15.07
CA TYR A 209 -7.48 -13.71 15.33
C TYR A 209 -7.31 -12.70 14.18
N SER A 210 -7.48 -13.16 12.94
CA SER A 210 -7.31 -12.33 11.74
C SER A 210 -8.48 -11.38 11.50
N LEU A 211 -9.70 -11.69 11.92
CA LEU A 211 -10.88 -10.85 11.67
C LEU A 211 -10.73 -9.39 12.13
N PRO A 212 -10.30 -9.08 13.37
CA PRO A 212 -10.07 -7.70 13.77
C PRO A 212 -9.00 -6.99 12.93
N LEU A 213 -7.97 -7.74 12.49
CA LEU A 213 -6.89 -7.21 11.65
C LEU A 213 -7.40 -6.93 10.22
N ILE A 214 -8.29 -7.77 9.70
CA ILE A 214 -8.98 -7.54 8.41
C ILE A 214 -9.80 -6.24 8.47
N PHE A 215 -10.58 -6.03 9.54
CA PHE A 215 -11.34 -4.80 9.72
C PHE A 215 -10.45 -3.56 9.83
N SER A 216 -9.37 -3.65 10.59
CA SER A 216 -8.40 -2.54 10.71
C SER A 216 -7.76 -2.20 9.36
N ALA A 217 -7.36 -3.21 8.58
CA ALA A 217 -6.82 -3.03 7.25
C ALA A 217 -7.85 -2.43 6.29
N LEU A 218 -9.13 -2.88 6.36
CA LEU A 218 -10.21 -2.35 5.54
C LEU A 218 -10.37 -0.84 5.73
N VAL A 219 -10.44 -0.38 6.96
CA VAL A 219 -10.58 1.06 7.27
C VAL A 219 -9.40 1.85 6.71
N GLY A 220 -8.16 1.37 6.92
CA GLY A 220 -6.95 2.06 6.46
C GLY A 220 -6.78 2.16 4.94
N GLY A 221 -7.37 1.23 4.18
CA GLY A 221 -7.24 1.20 2.72
C GLY A 221 -8.41 1.81 1.93
N LEU A 222 -9.56 2.00 2.60
CA LEU A 222 -10.77 2.51 1.93
C LEU A 222 -10.61 3.93 1.37
N ALA A 223 -9.78 4.76 1.97
CA ALA A 223 -9.56 6.14 1.51
C ALA A 223 -9.07 6.21 0.05
N SER A 224 -8.14 5.33 -0.34
CA SER A 224 -7.64 5.28 -1.71
C SER A 224 -8.69 4.76 -2.70
N VAL A 225 -9.53 3.82 -2.26
CA VAL A 225 -10.64 3.28 -3.06
C VAL A 225 -11.73 4.33 -3.26
N ILE A 226 -12.07 5.09 -2.21
CA ILE A 226 -13.05 6.18 -2.26
C ILE A 226 -12.62 7.22 -3.31
N ASN A 227 -11.39 7.69 -3.24
CA ASN A 227 -10.90 8.69 -4.19
C ASN A 227 -10.95 8.17 -5.63
N ALA A 228 -10.50 6.93 -5.88
CA ALA A 228 -10.57 6.32 -7.19
C ALA A 228 -12.01 6.21 -7.71
N SER A 229 -12.94 5.78 -6.85
CA SER A 229 -14.36 5.66 -7.19
C SER A 229 -15.02 7.02 -7.47
N LEU A 230 -14.68 8.05 -6.69
CA LEU A 230 -15.18 9.41 -6.91
C LEU A 230 -14.68 9.99 -8.23
N VAL A 231 -13.41 9.79 -8.60
CA VAL A 231 -12.90 10.22 -9.92
C VAL A 231 -13.66 9.52 -11.03
N GLN A 232 -13.84 8.20 -10.94
CA GLN A 232 -14.58 7.45 -11.95
C GLN A 232 -16.05 7.90 -12.07
N TYR A 233 -16.71 8.13 -10.94
CA TYR A 233 -18.09 8.58 -10.94
C TYR A 233 -18.23 10.00 -11.52
N TYR A 234 -17.42 10.95 -11.05
CA TYR A 234 -17.55 12.37 -11.41
C TYR A 234 -17.12 12.66 -12.86
N TYR A 235 -16.14 11.94 -13.36
CA TYR A 235 -15.61 12.10 -14.73
C TYR A 235 -16.08 10.99 -15.69
N HIS A 236 -17.24 10.39 -15.42
CA HIS A 236 -17.94 9.45 -16.31
C HIS A 236 -17.05 8.30 -16.81
N GLY A 237 -16.22 7.74 -15.96
CA GLY A 237 -15.37 6.60 -16.29
C GLY A 237 -14.12 6.94 -17.11
N SER A 238 -13.74 8.21 -17.23
CA SER A 238 -12.54 8.60 -17.98
C SER A 238 -11.26 8.02 -17.38
N THR A 239 -10.66 7.07 -18.08
CA THR A 239 -9.39 6.45 -17.68
C THR A 239 -8.23 7.42 -17.76
N ALA A 240 -8.25 8.36 -18.72
CA ALA A 240 -7.22 9.39 -18.86
C ALA A 240 -7.20 10.36 -17.66
N ILE A 241 -8.36 10.87 -17.25
CA ILE A 241 -8.48 11.76 -16.09
C ILE A 241 -8.07 11.00 -14.82
N PHE A 242 -8.45 9.73 -14.72
CA PHE A 242 -8.01 8.89 -13.60
C PHE A 242 -6.50 8.72 -13.56
N ALA A 243 -5.83 8.53 -14.71
CA ALA A 243 -4.37 8.45 -14.78
C ALA A 243 -3.71 9.73 -14.27
N ILE A 244 -4.18 10.91 -14.71
CA ILE A 244 -3.69 12.21 -14.26
C ILE A 244 -3.80 12.31 -12.72
N TYR A 245 -4.97 12.00 -12.17
CA TYR A 245 -5.17 11.96 -10.71
C TYR A 245 -4.21 10.98 -10.04
N ARG A 246 -4.12 9.75 -10.54
CA ARG A 246 -3.33 8.68 -9.93
C ARG A 246 -1.84 8.98 -9.90
N TYR A 247 -1.31 9.61 -10.95
CA TYR A 247 0.09 10.04 -11.00
C TYR A 247 0.38 11.21 -10.07
N GLY A 248 -0.55 12.15 -9.96
CA GLY A 248 -0.46 13.25 -8.99
C GLY A 248 -0.62 12.79 -7.55
N ALA A 249 -1.47 11.79 -7.28
CA ALA A 249 -1.73 11.27 -5.94
C ALA A 249 -0.68 10.25 -5.45
N ARG A 250 0.47 10.14 -6.10
CA ARG A 250 1.57 9.26 -5.65
C ARG A 250 2.29 9.87 -4.46
N GLU A 251 2.17 9.20 -3.33
CA GLU A 251 3.00 9.52 -2.17
C GLU A 251 4.46 9.11 -2.43
N LEU A 252 5.38 9.81 -1.77
CA LEU A 252 6.80 9.46 -1.82
C LEU A 252 7.03 8.12 -1.08
N PRO A 253 7.35 7.03 -1.77
CA PRO A 253 7.32 5.68 -1.19
C PRO A 253 8.35 5.50 -0.07
N PHE A 254 9.49 6.22 -0.13
CA PHE A 254 10.50 6.19 0.92
C PHE A 254 10.02 6.83 2.22
N VAL A 255 9.11 7.82 2.18
CA VAL A 255 8.55 8.47 3.37
C VAL A 255 7.76 7.45 4.19
N ASN A 256 6.78 6.79 3.56
CA ASN A 256 5.95 5.81 4.23
C ASN A 256 6.79 4.67 4.81
N GLY A 257 7.68 4.08 4.00
CA GLY A 257 8.51 2.98 4.44
C GLY A 257 9.41 3.31 5.65
N LEU A 258 9.99 4.52 5.68
CA LEU A 258 10.86 4.95 6.78
C LEU A 258 10.08 5.17 8.08
N PHE A 259 8.93 5.86 8.02
CA PHE A 259 8.14 6.16 9.22
C PHE A 259 7.36 4.94 9.73
N GLU A 260 6.86 4.08 8.87
CA GLU A 260 6.28 2.79 9.26
C GLU A 260 7.33 1.88 9.90
N GLY A 261 8.53 1.79 9.31
CA GLY A 261 9.65 1.02 9.87
C GLY A 261 10.07 1.54 11.25
N LEU A 262 10.17 2.86 11.44
CA LEU A 262 10.41 3.46 12.74
C LEU A 262 9.28 3.11 13.73
N GLY A 263 8.02 3.25 13.29
CA GLY A 263 6.85 2.97 14.11
C GLY A 263 6.85 1.55 14.66
N LEU A 264 7.06 0.56 13.79
CA LEU A 264 7.10 -0.85 14.19
C LEU A 264 8.30 -1.16 15.10
N GLY A 265 9.47 -0.60 14.79
CA GLY A 265 10.70 -0.86 15.55
C GLY A 265 10.71 -0.30 16.96
N ILE A 266 9.96 0.79 17.23
CA ILE A 266 9.95 1.45 18.54
C ILE A 266 8.94 0.87 19.53
N ILE A 267 7.92 0.14 19.07
CA ILE A 267 6.85 -0.42 19.90
C ILE A 267 7.38 -1.21 21.11
N PRO A 268 8.34 -2.14 20.96
CA PRO A 268 8.86 -2.90 22.10
C PRO A 268 9.51 -1.99 23.18
N SER A 269 10.21 -0.95 22.75
CA SER A 269 10.83 0.02 23.67
C SER A 269 9.79 0.84 24.43
N LEU A 270 8.71 1.26 23.76
CA LEU A 270 7.59 1.99 24.37
C LEU A 270 6.82 1.14 25.38
N ILE A 271 6.67 -0.16 25.13
CA ILE A 271 6.01 -1.11 26.04
C ILE A 271 6.88 -1.36 27.26
N LYS A 272 8.21 -1.55 27.08
CA LYS A 272 9.15 -1.85 28.17
C LYS A 272 9.34 -0.66 29.11
N ASN A 273 9.58 0.52 28.60
CA ASN A 273 9.72 1.76 29.36
C ASN A 273 9.23 2.94 28.51
N ARG A 274 8.09 3.49 28.87
CA ARG A 274 7.45 4.58 28.14
C ARG A 274 8.33 5.81 27.97
N LYS A 275 9.07 6.22 29.02
CA LYS A 275 9.92 7.43 28.99
C LYS A 275 11.08 7.25 28.01
N ASP A 276 11.79 6.14 28.14
CA ASP A 276 12.93 5.82 27.26
C ASP A 276 12.48 5.59 25.82
N GLY A 277 11.33 4.90 25.62
CA GLY A 277 10.73 4.70 24.32
C GLY A 277 10.35 6.01 23.62
N LEU A 278 9.73 6.96 24.33
CA LEU A 278 9.42 8.30 23.80
C LEU A 278 10.69 9.10 23.48
N PHE A 279 11.71 9.02 24.30
CA PHE A 279 13.01 9.65 24.03
C PHE A 279 13.66 9.09 22.76
N GLN A 280 13.71 7.76 22.62
CA GLN A 280 14.24 7.09 21.43
C GLN A 280 13.40 7.42 20.18
N LEU A 281 12.07 7.41 20.29
CA LEU A 281 11.17 7.80 19.22
C LEU A 281 11.48 9.20 18.72
N ARG A 282 11.53 10.19 19.63
CA ARG A 282 11.85 11.57 19.29
C ARG A 282 13.23 11.72 18.65
N LYS A 283 14.25 11.03 19.17
CA LYS A 283 15.61 11.03 18.61
C LYS A 283 15.64 10.47 17.20
N ASN A 284 15.02 9.32 16.96
CA ASN A 284 15.00 8.69 15.66
C ASN A 284 14.16 9.50 14.66
N THR A 285 13.03 10.09 15.10
CA THR A 285 12.23 11.01 14.28
C THR A 285 13.08 12.21 13.86
N LEU A 286 13.95 12.77 14.73
CA LEU A 286 14.84 13.87 14.35
C LEU A 286 15.74 13.49 13.16
N HIS A 287 16.36 12.33 13.20
CA HIS A 287 17.22 11.87 12.09
C HIS A 287 16.42 11.72 10.79
N LEU A 288 15.20 11.17 10.89
CA LEU A 288 14.35 11.03 9.70
C LEU A 288 13.88 12.40 9.16
N LEU A 289 13.57 13.38 10.03
CA LEU A 289 13.22 14.73 9.59
C LEU A 289 14.36 15.38 8.80
N HIS A 290 15.61 15.27 9.29
CA HIS A 290 16.80 15.81 8.61
C HIS A 290 17.10 15.08 7.28
N LEU A 291 16.61 13.88 7.06
CA LEU A 291 16.74 13.17 5.79
C LEU A 291 15.56 13.46 4.85
N VAL A 292 14.34 13.28 5.35
CA VAL A 292 13.12 13.28 4.52
C VAL A 292 12.75 14.67 4.04
N PHE A 293 12.75 15.69 4.93
CA PHE A 293 12.31 17.03 4.53
C PHE A 293 13.23 17.70 3.52
N PRO A 294 14.58 17.70 3.65
CA PRO A 294 15.43 18.29 2.62
C PRO A 294 15.24 17.65 1.25
N VAL A 295 15.14 16.31 1.20
CA VAL A 295 14.86 15.60 -0.06
C VAL A 295 13.49 16.00 -0.62
N THR A 296 12.47 16.08 0.22
CA THR A 296 11.12 16.47 -0.19
C THR A 296 11.07 17.93 -0.69
N ILE A 297 11.77 18.85 -0.02
CA ILE A 297 11.87 20.26 -0.44
C ILE A 297 12.56 20.37 -1.81
N ILE A 298 13.66 19.64 -2.01
CA ILE A 298 14.35 19.60 -3.31
C ILE A 298 13.41 19.06 -4.40
N LEU A 299 12.71 17.93 -4.12
CA LEU A 299 11.76 17.36 -5.07
C LEU A 299 10.61 18.35 -5.38
N MET A 300 10.10 19.07 -4.38
CA MET A 300 9.10 20.12 -4.57
C MET A 300 9.63 21.26 -5.42
N SER A 301 10.84 21.75 -5.13
CA SER A 301 11.43 22.91 -5.82
C SER A 301 11.68 22.66 -7.30
N PHE A 302 11.99 21.45 -7.68
CA PHE A 302 12.31 21.08 -9.06
C PHE A 302 11.25 20.18 -9.72
N VAL A 303 10.04 20.10 -9.15
CA VAL A 303 9.00 19.18 -9.65
C VAL A 303 8.66 19.39 -11.11
N ASN A 304 8.58 20.62 -11.57
CA ASN A 304 8.27 20.95 -12.96
C ASN A 304 9.37 20.47 -13.95
N SER A 305 10.61 20.26 -13.46
CA SER A 305 11.71 19.77 -14.29
C SER A 305 11.84 18.26 -14.30
N TRP A 306 11.78 17.60 -13.11
CA TRP A 306 12.00 16.15 -13.04
C TRP A 306 10.74 15.33 -13.30
N PHE A 307 9.55 15.85 -13.00
CA PHE A 307 8.31 15.08 -13.13
C PHE A 307 8.03 14.68 -14.58
N PRO A 308 8.15 15.57 -15.58
CA PRO A 308 8.01 15.19 -16.99
C PRO A 308 9.08 14.20 -17.46
N ILE A 309 10.32 14.30 -16.94
CA ILE A 309 11.39 13.36 -17.29
C ILE A 309 11.05 11.93 -16.83
N LEU A 310 10.43 11.80 -15.64
CA LEU A 310 10.08 10.48 -15.10
C LEU A 310 8.76 9.94 -15.64
N PHE A 311 7.76 10.82 -15.83
CA PHE A 311 6.39 10.40 -16.16
C PHE A 311 5.92 10.87 -17.54
N SER A 312 6.79 11.43 -18.39
CA SER A 312 6.45 12.06 -19.66
C SER A 312 5.65 13.37 -19.51
N ASP A 313 5.74 14.22 -20.54
CA ASP A 313 5.01 15.50 -20.62
C ASP A 313 3.49 15.34 -20.58
N GLN A 314 2.98 14.16 -20.94
CA GLN A 314 1.55 13.83 -20.89
C GLN A 314 0.94 13.97 -19.47
N PHE A 315 1.77 13.90 -18.42
CA PHE A 315 1.34 13.98 -17.01
C PHE A 315 1.61 15.33 -16.35
N MET A 316 1.85 16.40 -17.13
CA MET A 316 2.04 17.74 -16.56
C MET A 316 0.84 18.19 -15.70
N ASP A 317 -0.38 17.84 -16.10
CA ASP A 317 -1.60 18.15 -15.34
C ASP A 317 -1.66 17.42 -13.98
N SER A 318 -0.81 16.43 -13.74
CA SER A 318 -0.66 15.75 -12.45
C SER A 318 0.18 16.55 -11.45
N ILE A 319 1.02 17.49 -11.92
CA ILE A 319 1.98 18.23 -11.08
C ILE A 319 1.27 19.04 -9.97
N PRO A 320 0.18 19.80 -10.24
CA PRO A 320 -0.51 20.52 -9.18
C PRO A 320 -1.06 19.59 -8.08
N ILE A 321 -1.56 18.42 -8.46
CA ILE A 321 -2.05 17.41 -7.52
C ILE A 321 -0.89 16.87 -6.70
N PHE A 322 0.24 16.54 -7.33
CA PHE A 322 1.43 16.02 -6.68
C PHE A 322 2.03 17.02 -5.68
N LYS A 323 2.10 18.30 -6.06
CA LYS A 323 2.56 19.37 -5.16
C LYS A 323 1.76 19.42 -3.86
N ILE A 324 0.46 19.20 -3.92
CA ILE A 324 -0.39 19.17 -2.73
C ILE A 324 -0.17 17.85 -1.96
N PHE A 325 -0.13 16.69 -2.64
CA PHE A 325 0.10 15.42 -1.96
C PHE A 325 1.42 15.33 -1.21
N ILE A 326 2.46 16.05 -1.63
CA ILE A 326 3.74 16.15 -0.92
C ILE A 326 3.55 16.65 0.52
N PHE A 327 2.57 17.52 0.81
CA PHE A 327 2.30 17.99 2.17
C PHE A 327 1.87 16.90 3.14
N LEU A 328 1.46 15.73 2.66
CA LEU A 328 1.20 14.57 3.53
C LEU A 328 2.42 14.17 4.37
N VAL A 329 3.64 14.50 3.91
CA VAL A 329 4.87 14.28 4.67
C VAL A 329 4.78 14.93 6.05
N ILE A 330 4.18 16.12 6.17
CA ILE A 330 4.00 16.84 7.45
C ILE A 330 3.18 15.98 8.42
N CYS A 331 2.10 15.38 7.95
CA CYS A 331 1.23 14.51 8.78
C CYS A 331 1.89 13.16 9.07
N ARG A 332 2.56 12.54 8.08
CA ARG A 332 3.21 11.22 8.21
C ARG A 332 4.32 11.20 9.26
N THR A 333 4.97 12.34 9.50
CA THR A 333 6.05 12.46 10.48
C THR A 333 5.58 12.47 11.94
N ILE A 334 4.26 12.54 12.21
CA ILE A 334 3.70 12.54 13.57
C ILE A 334 3.24 11.11 13.94
N PRO A 335 3.96 10.37 14.80
CA PRO A 335 3.74 8.94 15.05
C PRO A 335 2.66 8.67 16.11
N THR A 336 1.51 9.33 16.05
CA THR A 336 0.41 9.17 17.03
C THR A 336 -0.08 7.73 17.11
N ASN A 337 -0.30 7.09 15.96
CA ASN A 337 -0.84 5.74 15.87
C ASN A 337 0.10 4.70 16.51
N THR A 338 1.40 4.85 16.29
CA THR A 338 2.43 4.00 16.91
C THR A 338 2.35 4.04 18.44
N VAL A 339 2.25 5.26 18.99
CA VAL A 339 2.25 5.43 20.47
C VAL A 339 0.93 4.94 21.07
N ILE A 340 -0.22 5.25 20.45
CA ILE A 340 -1.53 4.77 20.91
C ILE A 340 -1.57 3.23 20.86
N ASN A 341 -1.03 2.61 19.80
CA ASN A 341 -0.95 1.16 19.67
C ASN A 341 -0.05 0.53 20.74
N ALA A 342 1.15 1.09 20.96
CA ALA A 342 2.08 0.62 21.99
C ALA A 342 1.50 0.71 23.40
N LEU A 343 0.58 1.65 23.65
CA LEU A 343 -0.15 1.79 24.91
C LEU A 343 -1.33 0.81 25.05
N GLY A 344 -1.59 -0.05 24.06
CA GLY A 344 -2.68 -1.02 24.09
C GLY A 344 -4.07 -0.46 23.79
N HIS A 345 -4.15 0.76 23.23
CA HIS A 345 -5.43 1.45 22.98
C HIS A 345 -5.91 1.31 21.51
N SER A 346 -5.80 0.12 20.93
CA SER A 346 -6.20 -0.17 19.53
C SER A 346 -7.65 0.19 19.20
N ARG A 347 -8.58 0.10 20.18
CA ARG A 347 -9.97 0.53 19.99
C ARG A 347 -10.10 2.02 19.65
N ILE A 348 -9.25 2.86 20.23
CA ILE A 348 -9.24 4.30 19.96
C ILE A 348 -8.73 4.56 18.55
N LEU A 349 -7.72 3.83 18.08
CA LEU A 349 -7.25 3.92 16.71
C LEU A 349 -8.36 3.55 15.71
N ALA A 350 -9.13 2.51 16.01
CA ALA A 350 -10.26 2.12 15.16
C ALA A 350 -11.34 3.23 15.09
N ILE A 351 -11.67 3.85 16.23
CA ILE A 351 -12.64 4.97 16.29
C ILE A 351 -12.11 6.17 15.49
N ILE A 352 -10.86 6.58 15.70
CA ILE A 352 -10.24 7.69 14.97
C ILE A 352 -10.22 7.39 13.47
N GLY A 353 -9.86 6.16 13.07
CA GLY A 353 -9.84 5.76 11.67
C GLY A 353 -11.24 5.78 11.01
N ILE A 354 -12.29 5.34 11.70
CA ILE A 354 -13.66 5.42 11.19
C ILE A 354 -14.09 6.88 11.01
N LEU A 355 -13.78 7.74 11.98
CA LEU A 355 -14.09 9.18 11.90
C LEU A 355 -13.29 9.84 10.77
N GLU A 356 -12.00 9.53 10.64
CA GLU A 356 -11.15 9.98 9.53
C GLU A 356 -11.74 9.58 8.18
N LEU A 357 -12.16 8.32 8.03
CA LEU A 357 -12.76 7.82 6.79
C LEU A 357 -14.07 8.55 6.44
N ALA A 358 -14.93 8.79 7.44
CA ALA A 358 -16.17 9.55 7.24
C ALA A 358 -15.88 10.99 6.81
N ILE A 359 -14.94 11.65 7.46
CA ILE A 359 -14.48 12.99 7.10
C ILE A 359 -13.88 13.00 5.71
N HIS A 360 -13.03 12.00 5.39
CA HIS A 360 -12.42 11.87 4.08
C HIS A 360 -13.48 11.77 2.98
N LEU A 361 -14.50 10.92 3.14
CA LEU A 361 -15.56 10.75 2.16
C LEU A 361 -16.32 12.07 1.91
N ILE A 362 -16.73 12.75 2.98
CA ILE A 362 -17.45 14.02 2.89
C ILE A 362 -16.57 15.10 2.25
N ALA A 363 -15.34 15.26 2.75
CA ALA A 363 -14.40 16.25 2.24
C ALA A 363 -14.03 15.99 0.78
N SER A 364 -13.80 14.73 0.39
CA SER A 364 -13.47 14.35 -0.99
C SER A 364 -14.61 14.69 -1.95
N TYR A 365 -15.86 14.41 -1.57
CA TYR A 365 -17.02 14.76 -2.39
C TYR A 365 -17.17 16.29 -2.55
N LEU A 366 -17.08 17.04 -1.47
CA LEU A 366 -17.21 18.51 -1.50
C LEU A 366 -16.05 19.17 -2.24
N CYS A 367 -14.82 18.80 -1.90
CA CYS A 367 -13.63 19.40 -2.52
C CYS A 367 -13.51 19.04 -4.01
N LEU A 368 -13.91 17.83 -4.43
CA LEU A 368 -13.96 17.45 -5.83
C LEU A 368 -14.91 18.35 -6.61
N HIS A 369 -16.08 18.67 -6.02
CA HIS A 369 -17.06 19.55 -6.65
C HIS A 369 -16.55 21.00 -6.77
N TRP A 370 -15.81 21.51 -5.78
CA TRP A 370 -15.36 22.91 -5.78
C TRP A 370 -14.02 23.14 -6.49
N PHE A 371 -13.10 22.19 -6.39
CA PHE A 371 -11.71 22.34 -6.84
C PHE A 371 -11.28 21.29 -7.89
N GLY A 372 -12.22 20.45 -8.37
CA GLY A 372 -11.88 19.38 -9.32
C GLY A 372 -10.91 18.36 -8.72
N LEU A 373 -10.04 17.79 -9.55
CA LEU A 373 -9.09 16.74 -9.14
C LEU A 373 -8.16 17.15 -7.99
N ILE A 374 -7.74 18.41 -7.96
CA ILE A 374 -6.89 18.94 -6.88
C ILE A 374 -7.61 18.91 -5.54
N GLY A 375 -8.93 19.04 -5.56
CA GLY A 375 -9.79 18.95 -4.37
C GLY A 375 -9.63 17.63 -3.61
N LEU A 376 -9.40 16.51 -4.29
CA LEU A 376 -9.14 15.23 -3.64
C LEU A 376 -7.83 15.22 -2.84
N ALA A 377 -6.81 15.97 -3.31
CA ALA A 377 -5.58 16.15 -2.57
C ALA A 377 -5.80 16.95 -1.28
N TYR A 378 -6.55 18.05 -1.36
CA TYR A 378 -6.93 18.85 -0.17
C TYR A 378 -7.73 18.02 0.84
N ALA A 379 -8.73 17.27 0.37
CA ALA A 379 -9.55 16.41 1.21
C ALA A 379 -8.70 15.35 1.93
N THR A 380 -7.75 14.75 1.22
CA THR A 380 -6.84 13.75 1.78
C THR A 380 -5.97 14.35 2.89
N ILE A 381 -5.36 15.52 2.65
CA ILE A 381 -4.55 16.21 3.68
C ILE A 381 -5.40 16.58 4.89
N PHE A 382 -6.62 17.08 4.64
CA PHE A 382 -7.54 17.46 5.71
C PHE A 382 -7.90 16.26 6.60
N ALA A 383 -8.26 15.12 6.00
CA ALA A 383 -8.58 13.90 6.74
C ALA A 383 -7.38 13.36 7.54
N TYR A 384 -6.20 13.28 6.94
CA TYR A 384 -4.97 12.89 7.66
C TYR A 384 -4.61 13.87 8.78
N SER A 385 -4.79 15.17 8.56
CA SER A 385 -4.57 16.19 9.61
C SER A 385 -5.52 15.98 10.79
N PHE A 386 -6.80 15.71 10.51
CA PHE A 386 -7.78 15.36 11.53
C PHE A 386 -7.36 14.12 12.32
N GLU A 387 -6.93 13.04 11.65
CA GLU A 387 -6.44 11.81 12.30
C GLU A 387 -5.30 12.11 13.28
N LYS A 388 -4.31 12.90 12.84
CA LYS A 388 -3.16 13.26 13.70
C LYS A 388 -3.58 14.14 14.86
N LEU A 389 -4.43 15.14 14.63
CA LEU A 389 -4.95 16.01 15.68
C LEU A 389 -5.78 15.23 16.70
N ALA A 390 -6.69 14.37 16.27
CA ALA A 390 -7.48 13.51 17.16
C ALA A 390 -6.58 12.61 18.03
N GLY A 391 -5.57 12.00 17.41
CA GLY A 391 -4.57 11.18 18.10
C GLY A 391 -3.76 11.99 19.13
N LEU A 392 -3.31 13.21 18.77
CA LEU A 392 -2.58 14.12 19.69
C LEU A 392 -3.46 14.56 20.86
N ILE A 393 -4.71 14.95 20.62
CA ILE A 393 -5.68 15.34 21.65
C ILE A 393 -5.89 14.18 22.62
N TYR A 394 -6.09 12.96 22.09
CA TYR A 394 -6.23 11.78 22.94
C TYR A 394 -4.99 11.50 23.81
N LEU A 395 -3.78 11.55 23.21
CA LEU A 395 -2.52 11.34 23.94
C LEU A 395 -2.31 12.40 25.02
N TRP A 396 -2.59 13.65 24.69
CA TRP A 396 -2.48 14.75 25.67
C TRP A 396 -3.48 14.60 26.81
N TRP A 397 -4.76 14.47 26.48
CA TRP A 397 -5.81 14.49 27.51
C TRP A 397 -5.83 13.23 28.39
N LYS A 398 -5.69 12.04 27.79
CA LYS A 398 -5.82 10.77 28.52
C LYS A 398 -4.49 10.21 29.02
N LYS A 399 -3.35 10.59 28.45
CA LYS A 399 -2.04 9.99 28.74
C LYS A 399 -0.99 11.01 29.19
N GLY A 400 -1.29 12.32 29.14
CA GLY A 400 -0.35 13.39 29.48
C GLY A 400 0.86 13.45 28.56
N ILE A 401 0.76 12.94 27.33
CA ILE A 401 1.84 12.97 26.34
C ILE A 401 1.61 14.15 25.42
N ILE A 402 2.54 15.09 25.39
CA ILE A 402 2.52 16.27 24.51
C ILE A 402 3.32 16.03 23.24
N ILE A 403 3.02 16.78 22.18
CA ILE A 403 3.66 16.65 20.86
C ILE A 403 5.18 16.74 20.91
N THR A 404 5.74 17.59 21.79
CA THR A 404 7.20 17.78 21.96
C THR A 404 7.91 16.54 22.50
N GLN A 405 7.18 15.60 23.09
CA GLN A 405 7.71 14.29 23.53
C GLN A 405 7.73 13.28 22.38
N LEU A 406 6.84 13.44 21.37
CA LEU A 406 6.73 12.56 20.21
C LEU A 406 7.74 12.92 19.12
N ILE A 407 7.84 14.21 18.81
CA ILE A 407 8.66 14.75 17.73
C ILE A 407 9.51 15.93 18.22
N PRO A 408 10.62 16.24 17.55
CA PRO A 408 11.38 17.47 17.76
C PRO A 408 10.64 18.66 17.12
N PHE A 409 9.64 19.20 17.82
CA PHE A 409 8.64 20.13 17.30
C PHE A 409 9.23 21.35 16.57
N ASN A 410 10.33 21.95 17.10
CA ASN A 410 10.96 23.12 16.47
C ASN A 410 11.51 22.80 15.07
N TRP A 411 12.18 21.64 14.90
CA TRP A 411 12.69 21.20 13.62
C TRP A 411 11.56 20.81 12.68
N TRP A 412 10.53 20.14 13.19
CA TRP A 412 9.35 19.78 12.41
C TRP A 412 8.64 21.04 11.88
N LEU A 413 8.44 22.06 12.73
CA LEU A 413 7.82 23.33 12.34
C LEU A 413 8.69 24.07 11.31
N PHE A 414 9.99 24.16 11.56
CA PHE A 414 10.94 24.81 10.64
C PHE A 414 10.89 24.19 9.24
N TYR A 415 11.00 22.88 9.15
CA TYR A 415 10.94 22.19 7.85
C TYR A 415 9.56 22.27 7.20
N SER A 416 8.48 22.22 7.98
CA SER A 416 7.12 22.38 7.44
C SER A 416 6.92 23.77 6.82
N ILE A 417 7.42 24.80 7.46
CA ILE A 417 7.40 26.17 6.90
C ILE A 417 8.24 26.25 5.63
N LEU A 418 9.45 25.69 5.63
CA LEU A 418 10.29 25.68 4.42
C LEU A 418 9.62 24.96 3.24
N LEU A 419 8.94 23.84 3.50
CA LEU A 419 8.20 23.11 2.49
C LEU A 419 7.03 23.95 1.92
N ILE A 420 6.31 24.66 2.79
CA ILE A 420 5.23 25.57 2.38
C ILE A 420 5.79 26.73 1.55
N VAL A 421 6.90 27.34 1.99
CA VAL A 421 7.56 28.42 1.25
C VAL A 421 8.03 27.92 -0.13
N SER A 422 8.63 26.73 -0.19
CA SER A 422 9.04 26.10 -1.45
C SER A 422 7.86 25.91 -2.43
N TYR A 423 6.68 25.59 -1.93
CA TYR A 423 5.48 25.49 -2.75
C TYR A 423 5.11 26.83 -3.39
N PHE A 424 5.11 27.94 -2.61
CA PHE A 424 4.73 29.26 -3.12
C PHE A 424 5.78 29.91 -4.04
N ILE A 425 7.05 29.54 -3.91
CA ILE A 425 8.11 30.04 -4.80
C ILE A 425 8.05 29.35 -6.17
N ASN A 426 7.61 28.09 -6.22
CA ASN A 426 7.64 27.26 -7.43
C ASN A 426 6.22 26.89 -7.92
N GLY A 427 5.20 27.56 -7.39
CA GLY A 427 3.77 27.34 -7.66
C GLY A 427 3.19 28.04 -8.86
#